data_f87e396d7e120859173e3fd2b9819676
#
_entry.id   f87e396d7e120859173e3fd2b9819676
#
_cell.length_a   1.000
_cell.length_b   1.000
_cell.length_c   1.000
_cell.angle_alpha   90.00
_cell.angle_beta   90.00
_cell.angle_gamma   90.00
#
_symmetry.space_group_name_H-M   'P 1'
#
loop_
_entity.id
_entity.type
_entity.pdbx_description
1 polymer ?
#
loop_
_entity_poly.entity_id
_entity_poly.type
_entity_poly.pdbx_seq_one_letter_code
_entity_poly.pdbx_strand_id
1 'polypeptide(L)'
;MKMPAMPYPGTAGNSLFMLITSIGKDSAMDLLSKMIAVTDRHVFDSAPDPEEAFFAQLARIFRADPRAVVLREKDLSPKAYLALASKVLSLKEHLCTGSDVPLILHGFPEAARALGISAIHLPLSMLLSLHEKDPSFLSGFRTVGASVHSPEDARAAVSCGASYLFAGNVWETGCKPGKAAAGLEYLRSVVSAVDVPVYGIGGVTPERMPQILETGAAGGCMMSGFMKYGL
;
A
#
# COMPACT_ATOMS: atom_id res chain seq x y z
N MET A 1 24.54 25.70 18.47
CA MET A 1 24.67 24.40 19.14
C MET A 1 23.59 23.50 18.56
N LYS A 2 23.93 22.64 17.58
CA LYS A 2 22.99 21.73 16.90
C LYS A 2 22.76 20.54 17.82
N MET A 3 21.50 20.27 18.19
CA MET A 3 21.14 19.05 18.89
C MET A 3 21.40 17.83 17.99
N PRO A 4 21.97 16.75 18.53
CA PRO A 4 22.15 15.53 17.76
C PRO A 4 20.78 14.90 17.47
N ALA A 5 20.61 14.44 16.22
CA ALA A 5 19.44 13.69 15.81
C ALA A 5 19.29 12.43 16.68
N MET A 6 18.13 12.23 17.27
CA MET A 6 17.82 11.00 17.98
C MET A 6 17.87 9.82 17.01
N PRO A 7 18.45 8.68 17.39
CA PRO A 7 18.45 7.50 16.52
C PRO A 7 17.01 6.99 16.38
N TYR A 8 16.57 6.83 15.15
CA TYR A 8 15.33 6.11 14.83
C TYR A 8 15.40 4.71 15.45
N PRO A 9 14.34 4.21 16.08
CA PRO A 9 14.28 2.81 16.50
C PRO A 9 14.28 1.93 15.25
N GLY A 10 15.43 1.42 14.90
CA GLY A 10 15.71 0.60 13.73
C GLY A 10 15.29 -0.86 13.91
N THR A 11 14.01 -1.15 14.20
CA THR A 11 13.55 -2.53 14.45
C THR A 11 12.29 -2.95 13.68
N ALA A 12 11.71 -2.07 12.86
CA ALA A 12 10.47 -2.41 12.14
C ALA A 12 10.67 -3.43 10.99
N GLY A 13 11.87 -3.57 10.46
CA GLY A 13 12.18 -4.53 9.38
C GLY A 13 12.24 -5.99 9.85
N ASN A 14 12.72 -6.22 11.06
CA ASN A 14 12.79 -7.55 11.66
C ASN A 14 11.44 -8.05 12.18
N SER A 15 10.49 -7.16 12.46
CA SER A 15 9.20 -7.48 13.07
C SER A 15 8.34 -8.39 12.18
N LEU A 16 8.16 -8.06 10.90
CA LEU A 16 7.34 -8.88 9.99
C LEU A 16 7.95 -10.27 9.78
N PHE A 17 9.25 -10.36 9.53
CA PHE A 17 9.94 -11.62 9.35
C PHE A 17 9.90 -12.49 10.60
N MET A 18 10.24 -11.93 11.75
CA MET A 18 10.25 -12.62 13.04
C MET A 18 8.85 -13.10 13.42
N LEU A 19 7.81 -12.28 13.18
CA LEU A 19 6.45 -12.68 13.48
C LEU A 19 5.99 -13.81 12.56
N ILE A 20 6.18 -13.70 11.23
CA ILE A 20 5.79 -14.73 10.27
C ILE A 20 6.44 -16.07 10.61
N THR A 21 7.70 -16.07 11.08
CA THR A 21 8.41 -17.29 11.47
C THR A 21 7.96 -17.84 12.84
N SER A 22 7.42 -16.98 13.72
CA SER A 22 7.05 -17.37 15.09
C SER A 22 5.61 -17.86 15.26
N ILE A 23 4.67 -17.38 14.43
CA ILE A 23 3.22 -17.66 14.61
C ILE A 23 2.71 -18.91 13.88
N GLY A 24 3.58 -19.64 13.18
CA GLY A 24 3.20 -20.77 12.35
C GLY A 24 2.62 -20.36 10.98
N LYS A 25 2.73 -21.29 10.02
CA LYS A 25 2.45 -21.00 8.60
C LYS A 25 1.02 -20.51 8.35
N ASP A 26 0.02 -21.18 8.91
CA ASP A 26 -1.39 -20.87 8.65
C ASP A 26 -1.79 -19.50 9.22
N SER A 27 -1.31 -19.18 10.43
CA SER A 27 -1.54 -17.86 11.05
C SER A 27 -0.82 -16.74 10.29
N ALA A 28 0.37 -17.02 9.77
CA ALA A 28 1.11 -16.07 8.93
C ALA A 28 0.40 -15.79 7.60
N MET A 29 -0.14 -16.83 6.96
CA MET A 29 -0.92 -16.70 5.73
C MET A 29 -2.21 -15.91 5.97
N ASP A 30 -2.95 -16.18 7.05
CA ASP A 30 -4.14 -15.40 7.41
C ASP A 30 -3.81 -13.94 7.65
N LEU A 31 -2.73 -13.64 8.36
CA LEU A 31 -2.27 -12.27 8.59
C LEU A 31 -1.92 -11.57 7.27
N LEU A 32 -1.10 -12.20 6.43
CA LEU A 32 -0.67 -11.63 5.14
C LEU A 32 -1.83 -11.40 4.18
N SER A 33 -2.85 -12.27 4.21
CA SER A 33 -4.08 -12.12 3.41
C SER A 33 -4.89 -10.85 3.74
N LYS A 34 -4.61 -10.21 4.88
CA LYS A 34 -5.21 -8.95 5.35
C LYS A 34 -4.26 -7.76 5.22
N MET A 35 -3.04 -7.97 4.71
CA MET A 35 -2.02 -6.93 4.60
C MET A 35 -1.74 -6.57 3.15
N ILE A 36 -1.68 -5.27 2.85
CA ILE A 36 -1.31 -4.75 1.54
C ILE A 36 0.10 -4.18 1.61
N ALA A 37 0.99 -4.65 0.74
CA ALA A 37 2.34 -4.11 0.60
C ALA A 37 2.30 -2.84 -0.26
N VAL A 38 2.95 -1.77 0.21
CA VAL A 38 3.11 -0.52 -0.56
C VAL A 38 4.59 -0.31 -0.82
N THR A 39 4.97 -0.03 -2.07
CA THR A 39 6.39 0.13 -2.42
C THR A 39 6.93 1.53 -2.11
N ASP A 40 8.23 1.60 -1.95
CA ASP A 40 9.05 2.80 -1.93
C ASP A 40 10.48 2.39 -2.31
N ARG A 41 10.89 2.65 -3.56
CA ARG A 41 12.21 2.27 -4.06
C ARG A 41 13.35 3.00 -3.36
N HIS A 42 13.08 4.19 -2.80
CA HIS A 42 14.09 4.99 -2.10
C HIS A 42 14.65 4.32 -0.82
N VAL A 43 14.00 3.28 -0.33
CA VAL A 43 14.57 2.45 0.75
C VAL A 43 15.93 1.85 0.36
N PHE A 44 16.20 1.72 -0.94
CA PHE A 44 17.40 1.10 -1.49
C PHE A 44 18.39 2.09 -2.09
N ASP A 45 18.19 3.41 -1.98
CA ASP A 45 19.09 4.43 -2.56
C ASP A 45 20.57 4.29 -2.13
N SER A 46 20.83 3.69 -0.97
CA SER A 46 22.19 3.43 -0.47
C SER A 46 22.73 2.03 -0.82
N ALA A 47 21.98 1.19 -1.52
CA ALA A 47 22.46 -0.13 -1.94
C ALA A 47 23.47 -0.01 -3.08
N PRO A 48 24.41 -0.97 -3.21
CA PRO A 48 25.37 -0.98 -4.34
C PRO A 48 24.71 -0.99 -5.72
N ASP A 49 23.58 -1.69 -5.86
CA ASP A 49 22.68 -1.63 -7.00
C ASP A 49 21.23 -1.44 -6.48
N PRO A 50 20.75 -0.19 -6.45
CA PRO A 50 19.41 0.13 -5.94
C PRO A 50 18.29 -0.54 -6.73
N GLU A 51 18.42 -0.68 -8.05
CA GLU A 51 17.40 -1.31 -8.90
C GLU A 51 17.34 -2.82 -8.62
N GLU A 52 18.48 -3.50 -8.61
CA GLU A 52 18.53 -4.93 -8.29
C GLU A 52 17.97 -5.21 -6.88
N ALA A 53 18.37 -4.42 -5.88
CA ALA A 53 17.87 -4.56 -4.51
C ALA A 53 16.35 -4.38 -4.41
N PHE A 54 15.79 -3.39 -5.12
CA PHE A 54 14.35 -3.17 -5.18
C PHE A 54 13.61 -4.36 -5.80
N PHE A 55 14.09 -4.88 -6.95
CA PHE A 55 13.47 -6.03 -7.61
C PHE A 55 13.62 -7.33 -6.80
N ALA A 56 14.76 -7.54 -6.15
CA ALA A 56 14.94 -8.67 -5.23
C ALA A 56 13.95 -8.61 -4.06
N GLN A 57 13.69 -7.42 -3.53
CA GLN A 57 12.70 -7.24 -2.46
C GLN A 57 11.27 -7.45 -2.96
N LEU A 58 10.91 -6.95 -4.14
CA LEU A 58 9.60 -7.23 -4.74
C LEU A 58 9.37 -8.74 -4.93
N ALA A 59 10.41 -9.46 -5.37
CA ALA A 59 10.33 -10.91 -5.49
C ALA A 59 10.04 -11.61 -4.14
N ARG A 60 10.64 -11.13 -3.04
CA ARG A 60 10.35 -11.64 -1.69
C ARG A 60 8.91 -11.32 -1.28
N ILE A 61 8.44 -10.10 -1.55
CA ILE A 61 7.08 -9.65 -1.24
C ILE A 61 6.05 -10.50 -2.00
N PHE A 62 6.21 -10.71 -3.29
CA PHE A 62 5.29 -11.54 -4.07
C PHE A 62 5.26 -13.00 -3.56
N ARG A 63 6.42 -13.57 -3.18
CA ARG A 63 6.48 -14.93 -2.59
C ARG A 63 5.85 -15.01 -1.19
N ALA A 64 5.83 -13.91 -0.45
CA ALA A 64 5.16 -13.84 0.86
C ALA A 64 3.63 -13.84 0.75
N ASP A 65 3.08 -13.64 -0.44
CA ASP A 65 1.67 -13.72 -0.76
C ASP A 65 0.77 -12.77 0.05
N PRO A 66 1.06 -11.44 0.07
CA PRO A 66 0.18 -10.48 0.73
C PRO A 66 -1.13 -10.31 -0.03
N ARG A 67 -2.11 -9.67 0.59
CA ARG A 67 -3.41 -9.35 -0.04
C ARG A 67 -3.28 -8.66 -1.40
N ALA A 68 -2.32 -7.77 -1.56
CA ALA A 68 -1.99 -7.07 -2.81
C ALA A 68 -0.63 -6.37 -2.68
N VAL A 69 -0.05 -5.98 -3.82
CA VAL A 69 1.11 -5.08 -3.91
C VAL A 69 0.70 -3.80 -4.63
N VAL A 70 0.90 -2.65 -3.98
CA VAL A 70 0.68 -1.32 -4.56
C VAL A 70 2.02 -0.74 -4.99
N LEU A 71 2.24 -0.59 -6.29
CA LEU A 71 3.41 0.09 -6.84
C LEU A 71 3.23 1.60 -6.73
N ARG A 72 3.95 2.22 -5.78
CA ARG A 72 3.78 3.64 -5.43
C ARG A 72 5.10 4.41 -5.51
N GLU A 73 5.44 4.88 -6.71
CA GLU A 73 6.65 5.64 -7.00
C GLU A 73 6.26 7.01 -7.58
N LYS A 74 5.93 7.95 -6.69
CA LYS A 74 5.26 9.23 -7.02
C LYS A 74 6.13 10.22 -7.78
N ASP A 75 7.43 10.13 -7.62
CA ASP A 75 8.43 11.04 -8.16
C ASP A 75 8.82 10.72 -9.60
N LEU A 76 8.38 9.56 -10.11
CA LEU A 76 8.66 9.16 -11.48
C LEU A 76 7.80 9.93 -12.48
N SER A 77 8.38 10.24 -13.64
CA SER A 77 7.61 10.67 -14.80
C SER A 77 6.69 9.55 -15.30
N PRO A 78 5.59 9.84 -16.00
CA PRO A 78 4.71 8.81 -16.55
C PRO A 78 5.42 7.76 -17.39
N LYS A 79 6.42 8.17 -18.20
CA LYS A 79 7.24 7.27 -19.03
C LYS A 79 8.11 6.34 -18.18
N ALA A 80 8.77 6.89 -17.15
CA ALA A 80 9.63 6.12 -16.27
C ALA A 80 8.79 5.16 -15.39
N TYR A 81 7.63 5.60 -14.91
CA TYR A 81 6.71 4.77 -14.15
C TYR A 81 6.17 3.60 -14.99
N LEU A 82 5.77 3.85 -16.26
CA LEU A 82 5.33 2.80 -17.17
C LEU A 82 6.43 1.75 -17.40
N ALA A 83 7.67 2.18 -17.61
CA ALA A 83 8.80 1.27 -17.79
C ALA A 83 9.06 0.42 -16.53
N LEU A 84 9.02 1.04 -15.33
CA LEU A 84 9.14 0.33 -14.06
C LEU A 84 7.99 -0.67 -13.86
N ALA A 85 6.75 -0.23 -14.06
CA ALA A 85 5.56 -1.07 -13.91
C ALA A 85 5.57 -2.27 -14.84
N SER A 86 6.04 -2.11 -16.10
CA SER A 86 6.24 -3.22 -17.05
C SER A 86 7.23 -4.26 -16.53
N LYS A 87 8.38 -3.81 -15.99
CA LYS A 87 9.38 -4.72 -15.37
C LYS A 87 8.80 -5.46 -14.15
N VAL A 88 8.04 -4.75 -13.29
CA VAL A 88 7.40 -5.35 -12.10
C VAL A 88 6.34 -6.37 -12.49
N LEU A 89 5.55 -6.09 -13.53
CA LEU A 89 4.57 -7.03 -14.08
C LEU A 89 5.25 -8.30 -14.59
N SER A 90 6.32 -8.16 -15.39
CA SER A 90 7.11 -9.30 -15.88
C SER A 90 7.72 -10.11 -14.74
N LEU A 91 8.27 -9.45 -13.70
CA LEU A 91 8.76 -10.13 -12.51
C LEU A 91 7.67 -10.96 -11.84
N LYS A 92 6.49 -10.36 -11.62
CA LYS A 92 5.33 -11.05 -11.04
C LYS A 92 4.96 -12.29 -11.86
N GLU A 93 4.83 -12.17 -13.16
CA GLU A 93 4.45 -13.27 -14.07
C GLU A 93 5.45 -14.44 -14.02
N HIS A 94 6.75 -14.15 -13.93
CA HIS A 94 7.80 -15.18 -13.84
C HIS A 94 7.88 -15.86 -12.47
N LEU A 95 7.54 -15.17 -11.39
CA LEU A 95 7.66 -15.70 -10.03
C LEU A 95 6.40 -16.41 -9.54
N CYS A 96 5.24 -15.98 -10.01
CA CYS A 96 3.96 -16.37 -9.46
C CYS A 96 3.30 -17.49 -10.29
N THR A 97 4.00 -18.59 -10.50
CA THR A 97 3.42 -19.80 -11.12
C THR A 97 2.37 -20.51 -10.24
N GLY A 98 1.78 -19.81 -9.25
CA GLY A 98 0.79 -20.37 -8.33
C GLY A 98 0.13 -19.37 -7.40
N SER A 99 0.60 -18.12 -7.33
CA SER A 99 0.01 -17.06 -6.50
C SER A 99 -0.49 -15.92 -7.39
N ASP A 100 -1.74 -15.50 -7.16
CA ASP A 100 -2.38 -14.41 -7.92
C ASP A 100 -2.44 -13.12 -7.09
N VAL A 101 -1.31 -12.73 -6.47
CA VAL A 101 -1.22 -11.45 -5.74
C VAL A 101 -1.52 -10.30 -6.69
N PRO A 102 -2.58 -9.50 -6.47
CA PRO A 102 -2.89 -8.37 -7.32
C PRO A 102 -1.78 -7.32 -7.32
N LEU A 103 -1.36 -6.88 -8.50
CA LEU A 103 -0.54 -5.68 -8.67
C LEU A 103 -1.45 -4.50 -8.93
N ILE A 104 -1.36 -3.47 -8.08
CA ILE A 104 -2.16 -2.25 -8.13
C ILE A 104 -1.24 -1.08 -8.48
N LEU A 105 -1.53 -0.33 -9.53
CA LEU A 105 -0.75 0.84 -9.88
C LEU A 105 -1.27 2.10 -9.18
N HIS A 106 -0.37 2.87 -8.59
CA HIS A 106 -0.74 4.07 -7.82
C HIS A 106 -0.49 5.35 -8.62
N GLY A 107 -1.54 6.12 -8.88
CA GLY A 107 -1.45 7.48 -9.41
C GLY A 107 -1.18 7.61 -10.92
N PHE A 108 -1.10 6.49 -11.65
CA PHE A 108 -0.80 6.46 -13.09
C PHE A 108 -1.81 5.58 -13.86
N PRO A 109 -3.07 6.04 -14.00
CA PRO A 109 -4.12 5.25 -14.64
C PRO A 109 -3.81 4.91 -16.11
N GLU A 110 -3.13 5.79 -16.84
CA GLU A 110 -2.77 5.52 -18.24
C GLU A 110 -1.71 4.39 -18.35
N ALA A 111 -0.78 4.31 -17.41
CA ALA A 111 0.16 3.19 -17.34
C ALA A 111 -0.56 1.87 -17.05
N ALA A 112 -1.57 1.88 -16.17
CA ALA A 112 -2.38 0.70 -15.90
C ALA A 112 -3.13 0.22 -17.15
N ARG A 113 -3.75 1.13 -17.90
CA ARG A 113 -4.40 0.81 -19.18
C ARG A 113 -3.43 0.24 -20.20
N ALA A 114 -2.27 0.87 -20.38
CA ALA A 114 -1.25 0.43 -21.34
C ALA A 114 -0.73 -0.98 -21.05
N LEU A 115 -0.72 -1.40 -19.78
CA LEU A 115 -0.26 -2.72 -19.33
C LEU A 115 -1.41 -3.73 -19.12
N GLY A 116 -2.67 -3.35 -19.38
CA GLY A 116 -3.82 -4.23 -19.14
C GLY A 116 -4.08 -4.52 -17.66
N ILE A 117 -3.54 -3.70 -16.74
CA ILE A 117 -3.75 -3.84 -15.30
C ILE A 117 -5.08 -3.19 -14.92
N SER A 118 -6.02 -3.98 -14.43
CA SER A 118 -7.38 -3.54 -14.09
C SER A 118 -7.54 -3.04 -12.64
N ALA A 119 -6.44 -2.84 -11.91
CA ALA A 119 -6.44 -2.39 -10.53
C ALA A 119 -5.60 -1.13 -10.35
N ILE A 120 -6.21 -0.07 -9.82
CA ILE A 120 -5.55 1.22 -9.57
C ILE A 120 -5.83 1.73 -8.16
N HIS A 121 -4.93 2.55 -7.64
CA HIS A 121 -5.11 3.34 -6.42
C HIS A 121 -4.79 4.81 -6.67
N LEU A 122 -5.69 5.70 -6.33
CA LEU A 122 -5.59 7.13 -6.64
C LEU A 122 -5.58 7.98 -5.36
N PRO A 123 -4.83 9.09 -5.35
CA PRO A 123 -5.13 10.19 -4.43
C PRO A 123 -6.58 10.64 -4.62
N LEU A 124 -7.29 10.99 -3.53
CA LEU A 124 -8.69 11.42 -3.61
C LEU A 124 -8.89 12.57 -4.63
N SER A 125 -8.02 13.59 -4.58
CA SER A 125 -8.10 14.72 -5.50
C SER A 125 -8.03 14.32 -6.98
N MET A 126 -7.20 13.31 -7.29
CA MET A 126 -7.12 12.77 -8.66
C MET A 126 -8.38 12.00 -9.03
N LEU A 127 -8.91 11.17 -8.12
CA LEU A 127 -10.15 10.43 -8.34
C LEU A 127 -11.31 11.38 -8.66
N LEU A 128 -11.50 12.42 -7.82
CA LEU A 128 -12.55 13.42 -8.01
C LEU A 128 -12.40 14.16 -9.34
N SER A 129 -11.18 14.62 -9.67
CA SER A 129 -10.92 15.32 -10.92
C SER A 129 -11.14 14.45 -12.16
N LEU A 130 -10.79 13.18 -12.11
CA LEU A 130 -11.05 12.25 -13.22
C LEU A 130 -12.54 11.99 -13.38
N HIS A 131 -13.26 11.77 -12.29
CA HIS A 131 -14.71 11.56 -12.31
C HIS A 131 -15.48 12.80 -12.80
N GLU A 132 -15.06 14.01 -12.41
CA GLU A 132 -15.66 15.26 -12.87
C GLU A 132 -15.48 15.46 -14.39
N LYS A 133 -14.30 15.14 -14.91
CA LYS A 133 -13.99 15.29 -16.34
C LYS A 133 -14.67 14.25 -17.22
N ASP A 134 -14.69 13.02 -16.75
CA ASP A 134 -15.29 11.88 -17.45
C ASP A 134 -15.69 10.78 -16.42
N PRO A 135 -16.98 10.75 -16.01
CA PRO A 135 -17.46 9.72 -15.09
C PRO A 135 -17.24 8.29 -15.59
N SER A 136 -17.13 8.08 -16.89
CA SER A 136 -16.88 6.76 -17.49
C SER A 136 -15.40 6.35 -17.48
N PHE A 137 -14.48 7.28 -17.17
CA PHE A 137 -13.03 7.03 -17.19
C PHE A 137 -12.63 5.80 -16.36
N LEU A 138 -13.30 5.59 -15.23
CA LEU A 138 -12.98 4.51 -14.30
C LEU A 138 -13.63 3.16 -14.66
N SER A 139 -14.58 3.13 -15.59
CA SER A 139 -15.33 1.92 -15.95
C SER A 139 -14.46 0.79 -16.52
N GLY A 140 -13.27 1.11 -17.03
CA GLY A 140 -12.29 0.13 -17.50
C GLY A 140 -11.47 -0.55 -16.40
N PHE A 141 -11.63 -0.13 -15.13
CA PHE A 141 -10.91 -0.72 -14.00
C PHE A 141 -11.87 -1.57 -13.15
N ARG A 142 -11.44 -2.80 -12.85
CA ARG A 142 -12.18 -3.70 -11.94
C ARG A 142 -12.07 -3.27 -10.49
N THR A 143 -10.93 -2.69 -10.12
CA THR A 143 -10.60 -2.30 -8.76
C THR A 143 -10.06 -0.88 -8.74
N VAL A 144 -10.78 0.02 -8.08
CA VAL A 144 -10.39 1.42 -7.91
C VAL A 144 -10.26 1.71 -6.42
N GLY A 145 -9.05 2.03 -5.96
CA GLY A 145 -8.80 2.45 -4.59
C GLY A 145 -8.61 3.94 -4.46
N ALA A 146 -8.90 4.48 -3.29
CA ALA A 146 -8.63 5.88 -2.96
C ALA A 146 -8.02 6.05 -1.56
N SER A 147 -7.10 7.02 -1.42
CA SER A 147 -6.60 7.46 -0.11
C SER A 147 -7.50 8.54 0.47
N VAL A 148 -8.00 8.34 1.69
CA VAL A 148 -8.94 9.24 2.37
C VAL A 148 -8.42 9.68 3.73
N HIS A 149 -8.93 10.83 4.21
CA HIS A 149 -8.50 11.43 5.48
C HIS A 149 -9.67 11.86 6.38
N SER A 150 -10.91 11.61 5.96
CA SER A 150 -12.13 11.83 6.74
C SER A 150 -13.25 10.88 6.29
N PRO A 151 -14.34 10.72 7.08
CA PRO A 151 -15.54 10.03 6.64
C PRO A 151 -16.20 10.68 5.42
N GLU A 152 -16.09 11.99 5.28
CA GLU A 152 -16.59 12.77 4.14
C GLU A 152 -15.81 12.42 2.87
N ASP A 153 -14.46 12.38 2.96
CA ASP A 153 -13.59 11.91 1.90
C ASP A 153 -13.97 10.50 1.44
N ALA A 154 -14.27 9.61 2.41
CA ALA A 154 -14.63 8.23 2.12
C ALA A 154 -15.94 8.14 1.32
N ARG A 155 -16.99 8.87 1.75
CA ARG A 155 -18.26 8.94 1.00
C ARG A 155 -18.05 9.52 -0.39
N ALA A 156 -17.29 10.59 -0.53
CA ALA A 156 -16.98 11.21 -1.82
C ALA A 156 -16.19 10.23 -2.74
N ALA A 157 -15.22 9.50 -2.21
CA ALA A 157 -14.49 8.51 -2.99
C ALA A 157 -15.41 7.39 -3.51
N VAL A 158 -16.29 6.86 -2.65
CA VAL A 158 -17.21 5.79 -3.02
C VAL A 158 -18.24 6.27 -4.05
N SER A 159 -18.77 7.49 -3.91
CA SER A 159 -19.69 8.06 -4.92
C SER A 159 -19.05 8.25 -6.29
N CYS A 160 -17.70 8.39 -6.34
CA CYS A 160 -16.91 8.46 -7.57
C CYS A 160 -16.40 7.08 -8.04
N GLY A 161 -16.89 5.96 -7.48
CA GLY A 161 -16.58 4.62 -7.95
C GLY A 161 -15.39 3.94 -7.27
N ALA A 162 -14.91 4.44 -6.13
CA ALA A 162 -13.93 3.71 -5.35
C ALA A 162 -14.53 2.42 -4.77
N SER A 163 -13.85 1.29 -4.99
CA SER A 163 -14.25 -0.04 -4.53
C SER A 163 -13.50 -0.49 -3.27
N TYR A 164 -12.50 0.25 -2.82
CA TYR A 164 -11.81 0.11 -1.55
C TYR A 164 -11.09 1.41 -1.15
N LEU A 165 -10.77 1.57 0.12
CA LEU A 165 -10.15 2.79 0.64
C LEU A 165 -8.91 2.49 1.48
N PHE A 166 -7.91 3.42 1.42
CA PHE A 166 -6.85 3.53 2.39
C PHE A 166 -7.14 4.71 3.31
N ALA A 167 -7.28 4.47 4.60
CA ALA A 167 -7.56 5.48 5.62
C ALA A 167 -6.34 5.71 6.52
N GLY A 168 -5.83 6.92 6.62
CA GLY A 168 -4.67 7.20 7.46
C GLY A 168 -4.18 8.63 7.44
N ASN A 169 -3.14 8.89 8.23
CA ASN A 169 -2.28 7.93 8.96
C ASN A 169 -2.87 7.58 10.33
N VAL A 170 -3.03 6.27 10.58
CA VAL A 170 -3.60 5.80 11.86
C VAL A 170 -2.66 6.07 13.02
N TRP A 171 -1.36 5.81 12.88
CA TRP A 171 -0.31 6.15 13.83
C TRP A 171 0.71 7.11 13.23
N GLU A 172 1.52 7.69 14.07
CA GLU A 172 2.68 8.45 13.61
C GLU A 172 3.59 7.59 12.74
N THR A 173 4.15 8.19 11.69
CA THR A 173 4.96 7.47 10.72
C THR A 173 6.05 8.36 10.15
N GLY A 174 7.24 7.81 9.98
CA GLY A 174 8.36 8.49 9.33
C GLY A 174 8.10 8.90 7.87
N CYS A 175 7.11 8.28 7.20
CA CYS A 175 6.71 8.64 5.84
C CYS A 175 5.95 9.99 5.75
N LYS A 176 5.46 10.52 6.87
CA LYS A 176 4.80 11.82 6.99
C LYS A 176 5.26 12.52 8.28
N PRO A 177 6.52 12.99 8.34
CA PRO A 177 7.04 13.65 9.52
C PRO A 177 6.19 14.84 9.92
N GLY A 178 5.89 14.96 11.23
CA GLY A 178 5.12 16.09 11.79
C GLY A 178 3.60 16.02 11.59
N LYS A 179 3.06 15.01 10.88
CA LYS A 179 1.63 14.80 10.83
C LYS A 179 1.18 13.94 12.03
N ALA A 180 0.35 14.52 12.89
CA ALA A 180 -0.22 13.81 14.02
C ALA A 180 -0.98 12.54 13.59
N ALA A 181 -0.95 11.51 14.42
CA ALA A 181 -1.75 10.30 14.24
C ALA A 181 -3.25 10.65 14.34
N ALA A 182 -4.05 10.11 13.42
CA ALA A 182 -5.51 10.28 13.47
C ALA A 182 -6.17 9.27 14.43
N GLY A 183 -5.51 8.16 14.73
CA GLY A 183 -5.93 7.17 15.70
C GLY A 183 -6.93 6.13 15.18
N LEU A 184 -7.24 5.16 16.05
CA LEU A 184 -8.16 4.07 15.72
C LEU A 184 -9.63 4.53 15.67
N GLU A 185 -10.02 5.53 16.47
CA GLU A 185 -11.39 6.08 16.42
C GLU A 185 -11.68 6.77 15.09
N TYR A 186 -10.69 7.46 14.51
CA TYR A 186 -10.78 7.97 13.15
C TYR A 186 -10.97 6.81 12.16
N LEU A 187 -10.16 5.74 12.25
CA LEU A 187 -10.31 4.59 11.35
C LEU A 187 -11.71 3.98 11.48
N ARG A 188 -12.22 3.81 12.69
CA ARG A 188 -13.58 3.31 12.95
C ARG A 188 -14.65 4.21 12.31
N SER A 189 -14.50 5.54 12.42
CA SER A 189 -15.45 6.49 11.82
C SER A 189 -15.48 6.41 10.29
N VAL A 190 -14.31 6.21 9.65
CA VAL A 190 -14.22 6.00 8.20
C VAL A 190 -14.86 4.66 7.79
N VAL A 191 -14.58 3.58 8.52
CA VAL A 191 -15.19 2.26 8.28
C VAL A 191 -16.72 2.33 8.37
N SER A 192 -17.23 3.00 9.40
CA SER A 192 -18.70 3.13 9.60
C SER A 192 -19.41 4.03 8.58
N ALA A 193 -18.64 4.79 7.77
CA ALA A 193 -19.22 5.74 6.82
C ALA A 193 -19.48 5.15 5.43
N VAL A 194 -18.99 3.94 5.14
CA VAL A 194 -19.04 3.32 3.80
C VAL A 194 -19.16 1.80 3.88
N ASP A 195 -19.67 1.18 2.80
CA ASP A 195 -19.83 -0.27 2.71
C ASP A 195 -18.67 -0.98 1.97
N VAL A 196 -17.69 -0.22 1.45
CA VAL A 196 -16.52 -0.79 0.77
C VAL A 196 -15.41 -1.13 1.77
N PRO A 197 -14.53 -2.10 1.47
CA PRO A 197 -13.41 -2.44 2.33
C PRO A 197 -12.51 -1.23 2.61
N VAL A 198 -12.20 -0.99 3.87
CA VAL A 198 -11.27 0.05 4.33
C VAL A 198 -10.02 -0.61 4.92
N TYR A 199 -8.85 -0.14 4.52
CA TYR A 199 -7.56 -0.59 5.03
C TYR A 199 -6.88 0.58 5.77
N GLY A 200 -6.45 0.33 7.02
CA GLY A 200 -5.68 1.32 7.77
C GLY A 200 -4.26 1.48 7.21
N ILE A 201 -3.75 2.70 7.12
CA ILE A 201 -2.38 3.00 6.67
C ILE A 201 -1.69 4.01 7.59
N GLY A 202 -0.37 3.90 7.70
CA GLY A 202 0.48 4.79 8.50
C GLY A 202 0.75 4.21 9.89
N GLY A 203 2.01 3.85 10.12
CA GLY A 203 2.47 3.23 11.37
C GLY A 203 1.94 1.82 11.61
N VAL A 204 1.38 1.18 10.59
CA VAL A 204 0.89 -0.21 10.66
C VAL A 204 2.07 -1.16 10.80
N THR A 205 1.96 -2.09 11.73
CA THR A 205 2.87 -3.23 11.91
C THR A 205 2.05 -4.51 12.12
N PRO A 206 2.64 -5.68 11.99
CA PRO A 206 1.93 -6.95 12.23
C PRO A 206 1.30 -7.03 13.61
N GLU A 207 1.99 -6.52 14.65
CA GLU A 207 1.53 -6.52 16.04
C GLU A 207 0.31 -5.60 16.27
N ARG A 208 0.14 -4.61 15.39
CA ARG A 208 -0.99 -3.66 15.43
C ARG A 208 -2.20 -4.10 14.63
N MET A 209 -2.06 -5.18 13.83
CA MET A 209 -3.16 -5.68 13.00
C MET A 209 -4.41 -6.06 13.79
N PRO A 210 -4.35 -6.70 14.99
CA PRO A 210 -5.55 -6.94 15.78
C PRO A 210 -6.35 -5.67 16.06
N GLN A 211 -5.66 -4.58 16.46
CA GLN A 211 -6.30 -3.29 16.74
C GLN A 211 -6.96 -2.68 15.50
N ILE A 212 -6.35 -2.85 14.31
CA ILE A 212 -6.96 -2.42 13.04
C ILE A 212 -8.24 -3.21 12.77
N LEU A 213 -8.20 -4.54 12.89
CA LEU A 213 -9.35 -5.40 12.63
C LEU A 213 -10.51 -5.14 13.61
N GLU A 214 -10.22 -4.82 14.87
CA GLU A 214 -11.22 -4.43 15.88
C GLU A 214 -11.99 -3.15 15.52
N THR A 215 -11.47 -2.31 14.61
CA THR A 215 -12.22 -1.15 14.09
C THR A 215 -13.27 -1.52 13.04
N GLY A 216 -13.29 -2.78 12.59
CA GLY A 216 -14.08 -3.25 11.43
C GLY A 216 -13.37 -3.04 10.08
N ALA A 217 -12.13 -2.54 10.08
CA ALA A 217 -11.34 -2.43 8.84
C ALA A 217 -11.01 -3.82 8.27
N ALA A 218 -10.95 -3.92 6.95
CA ALA A 218 -10.65 -5.15 6.22
C ALA A 218 -9.19 -5.60 6.37
N GLY A 219 -8.30 -4.69 6.81
CA GLY A 219 -6.89 -4.98 7.00
C GLY A 219 -6.04 -3.73 7.09
N GLY A 220 -4.74 -3.89 6.86
CA GLY A 220 -3.77 -2.81 6.95
C GLY A 220 -2.81 -2.72 5.77
N CYS A 221 -2.30 -1.52 5.52
CA CYS A 221 -1.28 -1.26 4.51
C CYS A 221 0.05 -0.93 5.18
N MET A 222 1.11 -1.57 4.72
CA MET A 222 2.44 -1.36 5.28
C MET A 222 3.46 -1.12 4.15
N MET A 223 4.29 -0.09 4.29
CA MET A 223 5.38 0.20 3.37
C MET A 223 6.71 -0.27 3.94
N SER A 224 7.22 0.38 4.97
CA SER A 224 8.56 0.12 5.49
C SER A 224 8.77 -1.31 5.99
N GLY A 225 7.75 -1.94 6.57
CA GLY A 225 7.84 -3.32 7.02
C GLY A 225 8.00 -4.32 5.86
N PHE A 226 7.30 -4.12 4.74
CA PHE A 226 7.48 -4.95 3.55
C PHE A 226 8.77 -4.61 2.79
N MET A 227 9.10 -3.32 2.64
CA MET A 227 10.30 -2.92 1.90
C MET A 227 11.61 -3.30 2.61
N LYS A 228 11.56 -3.56 3.93
CA LYS A 228 12.69 -4.03 4.75
C LYS A 228 12.54 -5.49 5.20
N TYR A 229 11.55 -6.21 4.68
CA TYR A 229 11.28 -7.61 5.03
C TYR A 229 12.46 -8.52 4.67
N GLY A 230 13.02 -9.19 5.66
CA GLY A 230 14.15 -10.11 5.47
C GLY A 230 15.48 -9.46 5.12
N LEU A 231 15.63 -8.14 5.38
CA LEU A 231 16.90 -7.41 5.30
C LEU A 231 17.61 -7.42 6.65
#